data_d35dee34b79395b1e2dd1d62b4cbb495
#
_entry.id   d35dee34b79395b1e2dd1d62b4cbb495
#
_cell.length_a   1.000
_cell.length_b   1.000
_cell.length_c   1.000
_cell.angle_alpha   90.00
_cell.angle_beta   90.00
_cell.angle_gamma   90.00
#
_symmetry.space_group_name_H-M   'P 1'
#
loop_
_entity.id
_entity.type
_entity.pdbx_description
1 polymer ?
#
loop_
_entity_poly.entity_id
_entity_poly.type
_entity_poly.pdbx_seq_one_letter_code
_entity_poly.pdbx_strand_id
1 'polypeptide(L)'
;SFLKYYCLYFIVLSNSLFSMASCIVENNRDIVRNNYTFPEQIQSEHFVIHFTVSDADSQSVNGQMISLQSNFSFAQSIIDLAEIAYDKYMQKGWIAPPPDCDESILDINSENHCINFGGNSLYDIYISNDGVGMVVPETPYNVPPYTGGYTTFMKVSTMQNAHTTLPSWATHVVAHELHHSIQLRYGYSTSGEPGNYMHNAWFFEQSATYMENMIFPNANHLQLMLNNCSVVTPLTYPNYSIDYPSSIYPYRSALWQKFLVESLGDSSIIRLLWEDYGTRYATGDPVSLFPIYSDAINSVTNNEISLSDSYKEYAVWRYFTGDRSINGEYFNEANNYCTSTIKSDYE
;
A
#
# COMPACT_ATOMS: atom_id res chain seq x y z
N SER A 1 15.67 14.43 20.57
CA SER A 1 15.75 14.30 19.12
C SER A 1 14.36 13.96 18.60
N PHE A 2 13.80 14.88 17.83
CA PHE A 2 12.45 14.77 17.26
C PHE A 2 12.48 13.78 16.08
N LEU A 3 11.93 12.59 16.24
CA LEU A 3 11.56 11.73 15.12
C LEU A 3 10.23 12.25 14.55
N LYS A 4 10.28 12.68 13.31
CA LYS A 4 9.10 13.16 12.57
C LYS A 4 8.29 11.97 12.08
N TYR A 5 7.09 11.81 12.62
CA TYR A 5 6.07 10.96 12.05
C TYR A 5 5.61 11.55 10.71
N TYR A 6 5.83 10.87 9.60
CA TYR A 6 5.28 11.22 8.30
C TYR A 6 4.06 10.38 7.92
N CYS A 7 3.24 10.03 8.91
CA CYS A 7 1.82 9.82 8.68
C CYS A 7 1.15 11.19 8.82
N LEU A 8 0.91 11.88 7.73
CA LEU A 8 0.34 13.22 7.76
C LEU A 8 -1.14 13.15 8.07
N TYR A 9 -1.49 13.50 9.31
CA TYR A 9 -2.84 13.82 9.70
C TYR A 9 -3.27 15.12 9.02
N PHE A 10 -4.06 15.03 7.97
CA PHE A 10 -4.87 16.15 7.52
C PHE A 10 -6.32 15.93 7.92
N ILE A 11 -6.72 16.49 9.05
CA ILE A 11 -8.14 16.76 9.32
C ILE A 11 -8.52 17.94 8.45
N VAL A 12 -9.13 17.68 7.30
CA VAL A 12 -9.83 18.74 6.55
C VAL A 12 -11.26 18.72 7.03
N LEU A 13 -11.60 19.73 7.83
CA LEU A 13 -12.97 20.11 8.14
C LEU A 13 -13.65 20.65 6.87
N SER A 14 -14.14 19.79 6.01
CA SER A 14 -15.24 20.06 5.07
C SER A 14 -15.65 18.77 4.37
N ASN A 15 -16.83 18.35 4.56
CA ASN A 15 -17.78 17.44 3.90
C ASN A 15 -17.32 16.62 2.65
N SER A 16 -16.11 16.11 2.62
CA SER A 16 -15.70 15.05 1.70
C SER A 16 -14.75 14.12 2.46
N LEU A 17 -15.26 12.94 2.78
CA LEU A 17 -14.49 11.84 3.36
C LEU A 17 -13.44 11.37 2.35
N PHE A 18 -12.31 12.06 2.29
CA PHE A 18 -11.13 11.52 1.65
C PHE A 18 -10.38 10.68 2.68
N SER A 19 -10.44 9.40 2.49
CA SER A 19 -9.63 8.42 3.17
C SER A 19 -8.16 8.82 3.07
N MET A 20 -7.52 8.90 4.20
CA MET A 20 -6.11 9.21 4.26
C MET A 20 -5.27 7.95 4.12
N ALA A 21 -4.15 8.16 3.55
CA ALA A 21 -3.11 7.26 3.23
C ALA A 21 -2.75 6.29 4.35
N SER A 22 -2.59 5.08 3.97
CA SER A 22 -1.87 4.04 4.65
C SER A 22 -0.37 4.28 4.55
N CYS A 23 0.39 3.73 5.43
CA CYS A 23 1.85 3.82 5.38
C CYS A 23 2.51 2.56 5.94
N ILE A 24 3.64 2.21 5.35
CA ILE A 24 4.57 1.28 6.00
C ILE A 24 5.25 2.06 7.11
N VAL A 25 5.18 1.54 8.31
CA VAL A 25 5.82 2.16 9.46
C VAL A 25 7.28 1.73 9.50
N GLU A 26 8.18 2.70 9.44
CA GLU A 26 9.59 2.40 9.74
C GLU A 26 9.70 1.88 11.17
N ASN A 27 10.56 0.86 11.33
CA ASN A 27 10.81 0.12 12.56
C ASN A 27 10.92 1.04 13.79
N ASN A 28 9.76 1.45 14.27
CA ASN A 28 9.66 2.20 15.51
C ASN A 28 9.30 1.18 16.57
N ARG A 29 10.25 0.91 17.47
CA ARG A 29 10.09 -0.02 18.60
C ARG A 29 8.85 0.26 19.47
N ASP A 30 8.18 1.38 19.22
CA ASP A 30 6.99 1.82 19.95
C ASP A 30 5.67 1.39 19.27
N ILE A 31 5.69 0.88 18.02
CA ILE A 31 4.51 0.34 17.37
C ILE A 31 4.49 -1.16 17.56
N VAL A 32 3.67 -1.56 18.49
CA VAL A 32 3.47 -2.96 18.88
C VAL A 32 2.10 -3.45 18.41
N ARG A 33 1.94 -4.76 18.38
CA ARG A 33 0.64 -5.41 18.23
C ARG A 33 -0.32 -4.88 19.29
N ASN A 34 -1.55 -4.62 18.89
CA ASN A 34 -2.56 -4.14 19.86
C ASN A 34 -2.80 -5.17 20.95
N ASN A 35 -2.78 -4.73 22.20
CA ASN A 35 -3.17 -5.53 23.34
C ASN A 35 -4.51 -5.03 23.86
N TYR A 36 -5.55 -5.82 23.69
CA TYR A 36 -6.88 -5.50 24.20
C TYR A 36 -7.08 -6.11 25.59
N THR A 37 -7.79 -5.39 26.46
CA THR A 37 -8.20 -5.90 27.79
C THR A 37 -9.19 -7.06 27.63
N PHE A 38 -10.04 -6.97 26.61
CA PHE A 38 -11.04 -7.99 26.28
C PHE A 38 -10.87 -8.40 24.81
N PRO A 39 -9.86 -9.25 24.51
CA PRO A 39 -9.53 -9.62 23.14
C PRO A 39 -10.57 -10.58 22.56
N GLU A 40 -10.95 -10.31 21.31
CA GLU A 40 -11.74 -11.21 20.46
C GLU A 40 -10.94 -11.53 19.19
N GLN A 41 -11.23 -12.67 18.57
CA GLN A 41 -10.60 -13.12 17.35
C GLN A 41 -11.59 -13.77 16.38
N ILE A 42 -11.35 -13.59 15.10
CA ILE A 42 -11.94 -14.37 14.00
C ILE A 42 -10.78 -14.91 13.15
N GLN A 43 -10.86 -16.16 12.74
CA GLN A 43 -9.87 -16.80 11.87
C GLN A 43 -10.52 -17.20 10.54
N SER A 44 -9.73 -17.13 9.48
CA SER A 44 -10.05 -17.62 8.16
C SER A 44 -8.94 -18.56 7.67
N GLU A 45 -8.85 -18.82 6.37
CA GLU A 45 -7.83 -19.71 5.83
C GLU A 45 -6.41 -19.14 5.96
N HIS A 46 -6.24 -17.82 5.73
CA HIS A 46 -4.92 -17.18 5.70
C HIS A 46 -4.72 -16.12 6.78
N PHE A 47 -5.79 -15.68 7.45
CA PHE A 47 -5.76 -14.53 8.36
C PHE A 47 -6.34 -14.84 9.73
N VAL A 48 -5.85 -14.09 10.73
CA VAL A 48 -6.53 -13.90 12.00
C VAL A 48 -6.74 -12.42 12.25
N ILE A 49 -7.97 -12.03 12.60
CA ILE A 49 -8.27 -10.64 12.95
C ILE A 49 -8.48 -10.52 14.45
N HIS A 50 -7.79 -9.58 15.08
CA HIS A 50 -7.82 -9.28 16.49
C HIS A 50 -8.57 -7.97 16.71
N PHE A 51 -9.53 -7.97 17.63
CA PHE A 51 -10.35 -6.81 17.93
C PHE A 51 -10.91 -6.87 19.36
N THR A 52 -11.66 -5.86 19.76
CA THR A 52 -12.41 -5.82 21.01
C THR A 52 -13.84 -5.37 20.76
N VAL A 53 -14.78 -5.93 21.52
CA VAL A 53 -16.19 -5.46 21.57
C VAL A 53 -16.43 -4.54 22.76
N SER A 54 -15.42 -4.36 23.61
CA SER A 54 -15.50 -3.54 24.81
C SER A 54 -15.23 -2.06 24.49
N ASP A 55 -16.01 -1.19 25.08
CA ASP A 55 -15.80 0.27 25.09
C ASP A 55 -14.70 0.71 26.09
N ALA A 56 -14.22 -0.20 26.93
CA ALA A 56 -13.15 0.07 27.89
C ALA A 56 -11.76 0.15 27.20
N ASP A 57 -11.60 -0.51 26.03
CA ASP A 57 -10.37 -0.46 25.29
C ASP A 57 -10.30 0.82 24.45
N SER A 58 -9.24 1.57 24.62
CA SER A 58 -9.02 2.84 23.92
C SER A 58 -7.54 3.07 23.67
N GLN A 59 -7.26 3.91 22.66
CA GLN A 59 -5.92 4.29 22.24
C GLN A 59 -5.78 5.80 22.21
N SER A 60 -4.62 6.32 22.63
CA SER A 60 -4.32 7.73 22.52
C SER A 60 -3.90 8.08 21.10
N VAL A 61 -4.67 8.92 20.42
CA VAL A 61 -4.37 9.46 19.09
C VAL A 61 -4.34 10.97 19.19
N ASN A 62 -3.17 11.56 18.95
CA ASN A 62 -2.97 13.01 19.10
C ASN A 62 -3.43 13.58 20.46
N GLY A 63 -3.25 12.81 21.55
CA GLY A 63 -3.64 13.21 22.89
C GLY A 63 -5.14 13.06 23.21
N GLN A 64 -5.92 12.54 22.29
CA GLN A 64 -7.32 12.14 22.52
C GLN A 64 -7.41 10.63 22.69
N MET A 65 -8.17 10.18 23.68
CA MET A 65 -8.50 8.76 23.83
C MET A 65 -9.62 8.40 22.86
N ILE A 66 -9.32 7.49 21.94
CA ILE A 66 -10.29 7.01 20.94
C ILE A 66 -10.59 5.54 21.26
N SER A 67 -11.87 5.20 21.29
CA SER A 67 -12.31 3.83 21.52
C SER A 67 -11.83 2.91 20.41
N LEU A 68 -11.34 1.72 20.79
CA LEU A 68 -10.99 0.63 19.88
C LEU A 68 -12.16 -0.33 19.65
N GLN A 69 -13.34 -0.04 20.28
CA GLN A 69 -14.49 -0.89 20.16
C GLN A 69 -14.88 -1.15 18.70
N SER A 70 -15.07 -2.42 18.41
CA SER A 70 -15.54 -2.92 17.12
C SER A 70 -16.66 -3.93 17.34
N ASN A 71 -17.00 -4.70 16.34
CA ASN A 71 -17.94 -5.81 16.47
C ASN A 71 -17.60 -6.95 15.50
N PHE A 72 -18.18 -8.12 15.75
CA PHE A 72 -17.96 -9.32 14.94
C PHE A 72 -18.30 -9.13 13.47
N SER A 73 -19.37 -8.38 13.15
CA SER A 73 -19.78 -8.15 11.76
C SER A 73 -18.75 -7.31 10.99
N PHE A 74 -18.19 -6.27 11.63
CA PHE A 74 -17.14 -5.46 11.03
C PHE A 74 -15.86 -6.28 10.85
N ALA A 75 -15.43 -6.99 11.90
CA ALA A 75 -14.23 -7.84 11.84
C ALA A 75 -14.37 -8.92 10.76
N GLN A 76 -15.53 -9.59 10.67
CA GLN A 76 -15.81 -10.57 9.62
C GLN A 76 -15.72 -9.94 8.22
N SER A 77 -16.25 -8.75 8.04
CA SER A 77 -16.19 -8.06 6.73
C SER A 77 -14.76 -7.69 6.34
N ILE A 78 -13.91 -7.31 7.28
CA ILE A 78 -12.49 -7.00 7.01
C ILE A 78 -11.73 -8.28 6.62
N ILE A 79 -11.92 -9.38 7.35
CA ILE A 79 -11.21 -10.63 7.05
C ILE A 79 -11.68 -11.23 5.71
N ASP A 80 -12.97 -11.12 5.39
CA ASP A 80 -13.52 -11.54 4.09
C ASP A 80 -12.90 -10.73 2.92
N LEU A 81 -12.72 -9.42 3.09
CA LEU A 81 -12.02 -8.58 2.12
C LEU A 81 -10.55 -8.98 1.98
N ALA A 82 -9.89 -9.32 3.08
CA ALA A 82 -8.49 -9.76 3.08
C ALA A 82 -8.32 -11.08 2.31
N GLU A 83 -9.21 -12.06 2.52
CA GLU A 83 -9.20 -13.33 1.77
C GLU A 83 -9.42 -13.10 0.27
N ILE A 84 -10.42 -12.30 -0.10
CA ILE A 84 -10.67 -11.96 -1.51
C ILE A 84 -9.46 -11.26 -2.14
N ALA A 85 -8.82 -10.36 -1.41
CA ALA A 85 -7.63 -9.67 -1.88
C ALA A 85 -6.46 -10.64 -2.05
N TYR A 86 -6.21 -11.49 -1.05
CA TYR A 86 -5.17 -12.50 -1.07
C TYR A 86 -5.29 -13.41 -2.28
N ASP A 87 -6.46 -14.01 -2.48
CA ASP A 87 -6.72 -14.89 -3.62
C ASP A 87 -6.43 -14.22 -4.96
N LYS A 88 -6.86 -12.97 -5.11
CA LYS A 88 -6.62 -12.21 -6.35
C LYS A 88 -5.14 -11.86 -6.55
N TYR A 89 -4.39 -11.58 -5.47
CA TYR A 89 -2.95 -11.40 -5.56
C TYR A 89 -2.25 -12.69 -5.99
N MET A 90 -2.60 -13.81 -5.39
CA MET A 90 -2.01 -15.11 -5.75
C MET A 90 -2.35 -15.50 -7.19
N GLN A 91 -3.59 -15.29 -7.65
CA GLN A 91 -3.98 -15.51 -9.05
C GLN A 91 -3.20 -14.63 -10.04
N LYS A 92 -2.74 -13.46 -9.63
CA LYS A 92 -1.89 -12.58 -10.44
C LYS A 92 -0.40 -12.93 -10.36
N GLY A 93 -0.03 -13.98 -9.64
CA GLY A 93 1.33 -14.49 -9.52
C GLY A 93 2.21 -13.76 -8.50
N TRP A 94 1.62 -12.97 -7.60
CA TRP A 94 2.36 -12.40 -6.48
C TRP A 94 2.75 -13.48 -5.48
N ILE A 95 3.82 -13.23 -4.72
CA ILE A 95 4.25 -14.09 -3.62
C ILE A 95 3.48 -13.69 -2.36
N ALA A 96 2.99 -14.69 -1.62
CA ALA A 96 2.30 -14.46 -0.36
C ALA A 96 3.16 -13.69 0.66
N PRO A 97 2.55 -12.86 1.52
CA PRO A 97 3.24 -12.35 2.69
C PRO A 97 3.85 -13.51 3.50
N PRO A 98 5.02 -13.31 4.13
CA PRO A 98 5.59 -14.35 4.98
C PRO A 98 4.67 -14.65 6.17
N PRO A 99 4.61 -15.92 6.62
CA PRO A 99 4.06 -16.18 7.94
C PRO A 99 4.91 -15.47 8.99
N ASP A 100 4.30 -14.93 10.01
CA ASP A 100 5.01 -14.17 11.03
C ASP A 100 5.76 -15.04 12.05
N CYS A 101 5.40 -16.32 12.12
CA CYS A 101 6.04 -17.30 12.99
C CYS A 101 6.01 -18.72 12.39
N ASP A 102 6.77 -19.62 12.99
CA ASP A 102 6.78 -21.04 12.64
C ASP A 102 6.24 -21.87 13.81
N GLU A 103 5.04 -22.40 13.64
CA GLU A 103 4.38 -23.24 14.66
C GLU A 103 5.10 -24.56 14.93
N SER A 104 5.96 -24.99 14.00
CA SER A 104 6.74 -26.23 14.18
C SER A 104 7.93 -26.06 15.13
N ILE A 105 8.31 -24.81 15.41
CA ILE A 105 9.38 -24.51 16.38
C ILE A 105 8.78 -24.50 17.77
N LEU A 106 8.90 -25.63 18.45
CA LEU A 106 8.65 -25.71 19.89
C LEU A 106 9.94 -25.38 20.61
N ASP A 107 9.98 -24.29 21.35
CA ASP A 107 11.09 -24.07 22.27
C ASP A 107 11.07 -25.17 23.33
N ILE A 108 12.24 -25.77 23.56
CA ILE A 108 12.48 -26.79 24.60
C ILE A 108 12.07 -26.30 26.00
N ASN A 109 11.94 -24.98 26.19
CA ASN A 109 11.52 -24.33 27.42
C ASN A 109 10.02 -24.00 27.50
N SER A 110 9.17 -24.60 26.66
CA SER A 110 7.71 -24.61 26.72
C SER A 110 6.93 -23.42 26.16
N GLU A 111 7.56 -22.50 25.49
CA GLU A 111 6.82 -21.43 24.79
C GLU A 111 6.71 -21.74 23.29
N ASN A 112 5.49 -21.73 22.77
CA ASN A 112 5.26 -21.74 21.34
C ASN A 112 5.89 -20.48 20.73
N HIS A 113 6.69 -20.64 19.68
CA HIS A 113 7.35 -19.52 19.00
C HIS A 113 6.35 -18.42 18.57
N CYS A 114 5.11 -18.80 18.26
CA CYS A 114 4.07 -17.90 17.82
C CYS A 114 3.40 -17.08 18.95
N ILE A 115 3.63 -17.39 20.24
CA ILE A 115 2.92 -16.71 21.36
C ILE A 115 3.05 -15.18 21.30
N ASN A 116 4.22 -14.67 20.93
CA ASN A 116 4.47 -13.24 20.84
C ASN A 116 4.13 -12.65 19.46
N PHE A 117 3.64 -13.48 18.52
CA PHE A 117 3.32 -13.15 17.14
C PHE A 117 1.89 -13.54 16.78
N GLY A 118 0.90 -13.15 17.58
CA GLY A 118 -0.52 -13.40 17.33
C GLY A 118 -1.03 -14.79 17.72
N GLY A 119 -0.14 -15.73 18.05
CA GLY A 119 -0.47 -17.06 18.58
C GLY A 119 -0.48 -18.20 17.58
N ASN A 120 -0.39 -17.94 16.28
CA ASN A 120 -0.32 -18.93 15.20
C ASN A 120 0.41 -18.35 13.98
N SER A 121 0.53 -19.10 12.89
CA SER A 121 1.20 -18.69 11.63
C SER A 121 0.29 -18.00 10.62
N LEU A 122 -0.96 -17.73 10.97
CA LEU A 122 -1.85 -16.94 10.12
C LEU A 122 -1.43 -15.47 10.13
N TYR A 123 -1.68 -14.77 9.03
CA TYR A 123 -1.37 -13.36 8.94
C TYR A 123 -2.28 -12.53 9.85
N ASP A 124 -1.69 -11.71 10.72
CA ASP A 124 -2.40 -10.94 11.73
C ASP A 124 -2.93 -9.60 11.23
N ILE A 125 -4.20 -9.33 11.52
CA ILE A 125 -4.86 -8.05 11.30
C ILE A 125 -5.38 -7.54 12.64
N TYR A 126 -5.04 -6.30 13.01
CA TYR A 126 -5.52 -5.65 14.23
C TYR A 126 -6.46 -4.51 13.90
N ILE A 127 -7.64 -4.48 14.51
CA ILE A 127 -8.54 -3.32 14.44
C ILE A 127 -8.05 -2.28 15.45
N SER A 128 -7.59 -1.14 14.94
CA SER A 128 -6.95 -0.10 15.73
C SER A 128 -7.33 1.30 15.26
N ASN A 129 -6.72 2.34 15.80
CA ASN A 129 -6.93 3.73 15.37
C ASN A 129 -5.60 4.47 15.11
N ASP A 130 -4.57 3.76 14.67
CA ASP A 130 -3.24 4.31 14.34
C ASP A 130 -3.19 4.96 12.94
N GLY A 131 -4.29 5.22 12.33
CA GLY A 131 -4.44 5.70 10.97
C GLY A 131 -5.63 5.02 10.31
N VAL A 132 -5.73 5.08 9.00
CA VAL A 132 -6.78 4.36 8.25
C VAL A 132 -6.40 2.89 8.07
N GLY A 133 -5.18 2.64 7.70
CA GLY A 133 -4.52 1.35 7.64
C GLY A 133 -3.01 1.54 7.76
N MET A 134 -2.30 0.49 8.10
CA MET A 134 -0.84 0.45 8.07
C MET A 134 -0.32 -0.99 8.12
N VAL A 135 0.88 -1.18 7.60
CA VAL A 135 1.66 -2.40 7.74
C VAL A 135 2.87 -2.15 8.62
N VAL A 136 3.11 -3.02 9.55
CA VAL A 136 4.22 -2.94 10.50
C VAL A 136 5.20 -4.08 10.24
N PRO A 137 6.44 -3.80 9.81
CA PRO A 137 7.47 -4.83 9.70
C PRO A 137 7.94 -5.27 11.08
N GLU A 138 8.17 -6.58 11.26
CA GLU A 138 8.58 -7.15 12.55
C GLU A 138 9.96 -7.82 12.52
N THR A 139 10.07 -8.90 11.78
CA THR A 139 11.25 -9.77 11.81
C THR A 139 11.82 -9.97 10.41
N PRO A 140 13.15 -9.91 10.23
CA PRO A 140 13.76 -10.25 8.96
C PRO A 140 13.37 -11.66 8.48
N TYR A 141 12.98 -11.78 7.21
CA TYR A 141 12.56 -13.02 6.59
C TYR A 141 13.47 -13.36 5.40
N ASN A 142 14.45 -14.23 5.64
CA ASN A 142 15.51 -14.55 4.70
C ASN A 142 15.28 -15.92 4.00
N VAL A 143 14.06 -16.15 3.53
CA VAL A 143 13.71 -17.38 2.81
C VAL A 143 13.66 -17.12 1.30
N PRO A 144 14.31 -17.94 0.46
CA PRO A 144 14.29 -17.78 -0.98
C PRO A 144 12.86 -17.65 -1.54
N PRO A 145 12.68 -17.00 -2.70
CA PRO A 145 13.74 -16.52 -3.61
C PRO A 145 14.38 -15.18 -3.21
N TYR A 146 13.82 -14.44 -2.26
CA TYR A 146 14.32 -13.13 -1.83
C TYR A 146 14.74 -13.18 -0.35
N THR A 147 15.91 -12.61 -0.06
CA THR A 147 16.56 -12.72 1.26
C THR A 147 16.64 -11.40 2.03
N GLY A 148 15.85 -10.43 1.70
CA GLY A 148 15.82 -9.14 2.39
C GLY A 148 14.42 -8.78 2.86
N GLY A 149 13.50 -9.75 2.90
CA GLY A 149 12.12 -9.53 3.30
C GLY A 149 11.93 -9.42 4.81
N TYR A 150 10.71 -9.07 5.19
CA TYR A 150 10.25 -8.99 6.56
C TYR A 150 8.90 -9.67 6.74
N THR A 151 8.68 -10.25 7.91
CA THR A 151 7.34 -10.57 8.39
C THR A 151 6.65 -9.28 8.79
N THR A 152 5.33 -9.28 8.72
CA THR A 152 4.54 -8.09 8.99
C THR A 152 3.21 -8.45 9.63
N PHE A 153 2.57 -7.47 10.26
CA PHE A 153 1.14 -7.49 10.56
C PHE A 153 0.47 -6.22 10.07
N MET A 154 -0.83 -6.26 9.89
CA MET A 154 -1.63 -5.14 9.41
C MET A 154 -2.48 -4.56 10.54
N LYS A 155 -2.66 -3.24 10.51
CA LYS A 155 -3.66 -2.54 11.31
C LYS A 155 -4.69 -1.91 10.39
N VAL A 156 -5.97 -2.00 10.76
CA VAL A 156 -7.09 -1.37 10.05
C VAL A 156 -7.91 -0.58 11.05
N SER A 157 -8.25 0.66 10.69
CA SER A 157 -8.96 1.57 11.59
C SER A 157 -10.45 1.25 11.71
N THR A 158 -11.01 1.51 12.90
CA THR A 158 -12.47 1.60 13.09
C THR A 158 -13.04 2.89 12.50
N MET A 159 -12.21 3.87 12.13
CA MET A 159 -12.62 5.24 11.75
C MET A 159 -13.57 5.87 12.75
N GLN A 160 -13.27 5.69 14.03
CA GLN A 160 -13.94 6.33 15.18
C GLN A 160 -15.40 5.95 15.40
N ASN A 161 -16.19 5.71 14.37
CA ASN A 161 -17.60 5.36 14.50
C ASN A 161 -18.07 4.33 13.47
N ALA A 162 -17.13 3.73 12.74
CA ALA A 162 -17.43 2.76 11.69
C ALA A 162 -17.50 1.32 12.21
N HIS A 163 -17.42 1.11 13.50
CA HIS A 163 -17.40 -0.23 14.10
C HIS A 163 -18.72 -1.00 13.96
N THR A 164 -19.78 -0.35 13.51
CA THR A 164 -21.09 -1.00 13.28
C THR A 164 -21.34 -1.34 11.82
N THR A 165 -20.64 -0.71 10.88
CA THR A 165 -20.81 -0.91 9.43
C THR A 165 -19.46 -0.88 8.74
N LEU A 166 -19.33 -1.64 7.64
CA LEU A 166 -18.14 -1.61 6.81
C LEU A 166 -18.08 -0.26 6.04
N PRO A 167 -17.05 0.57 6.27
CA PRO A 167 -16.91 1.82 5.56
C PRO A 167 -16.55 1.59 4.09
N SER A 168 -16.97 2.49 3.20
CA SER A 168 -16.68 2.39 1.77
C SER A 168 -15.17 2.38 1.43
N TRP A 169 -14.34 2.94 2.30
CA TRP A 169 -12.89 2.97 2.14
C TRP A 169 -12.21 1.62 2.44
N ALA A 170 -12.83 0.73 3.24
CA ALA A 170 -12.19 -0.49 3.72
C ALA A 170 -11.70 -1.40 2.59
N THR A 171 -12.42 -1.43 1.48
CA THR A 171 -12.07 -2.26 0.31
C THR A 171 -10.71 -1.90 -0.25
N HIS A 172 -10.45 -0.62 -0.52
CA HIS A 172 -9.17 -0.21 -1.08
C HIS A 172 -8.06 -0.24 -0.02
N VAL A 173 -8.35 0.10 1.24
CA VAL A 173 -7.36 0.04 2.32
C VAL A 173 -6.87 -1.38 2.55
N VAL A 174 -7.75 -2.37 2.64
CA VAL A 174 -7.34 -3.76 2.83
C VAL A 174 -6.46 -4.25 1.66
N ALA A 175 -6.82 -3.92 0.41
CA ALA A 175 -5.99 -4.29 -0.73
C ALA A 175 -4.63 -3.57 -0.71
N HIS A 176 -4.60 -2.30 -0.35
CA HIS A 176 -3.40 -1.48 -0.25
C HIS A 176 -2.42 -2.03 0.79
N GLU A 177 -2.91 -2.23 2.02
CA GLU A 177 -2.07 -2.73 3.11
C GLU A 177 -1.57 -4.15 2.86
N LEU A 178 -2.43 -5.02 2.33
CA LEU A 178 -1.98 -6.36 1.96
C LEU A 178 -0.90 -6.31 0.87
N HIS A 179 -0.99 -5.33 -0.05
CA HIS A 179 0.07 -5.14 -1.03
C HIS A 179 1.39 -4.72 -0.38
N HIS A 180 1.38 -3.85 0.61
CA HIS A 180 2.59 -3.52 1.37
C HIS A 180 3.22 -4.75 2.03
N SER A 181 2.41 -5.64 2.59
CA SER A 181 2.90 -6.89 3.17
C SER A 181 3.56 -7.79 2.12
N ILE A 182 2.99 -7.82 0.91
CA ILE A 182 3.58 -8.51 -0.25
C ILE A 182 4.89 -7.84 -0.67
N GLN A 183 4.94 -6.51 -0.76
CA GLN A 183 6.14 -5.75 -1.12
C GLN A 183 7.30 -6.02 -0.15
N LEU A 184 7.01 -6.06 1.16
CA LEU A 184 8.01 -6.33 2.18
C LEU A 184 8.55 -7.76 2.11
N ARG A 185 7.89 -8.67 1.40
CA ARG A 185 8.43 -10.01 1.09
C ARG A 185 9.59 -9.96 0.10
N TYR A 186 9.59 -8.99 -0.82
CA TYR A 186 10.67 -8.83 -1.81
C TYR A 186 11.91 -8.18 -1.21
N GLY A 187 11.76 -7.21 -0.31
CA GLY A 187 12.86 -6.57 0.37
C GLY A 187 12.44 -5.31 1.12
N TYR A 188 13.05 -5.10 2.26
CA TYR A 188 12.81 -3.92 3.09
C TYR A 188 14.06 -3.58 3.89
N SER A 189 14.35 -2.29 4.05
CA SER A 189 15.44 -1.81 4.90
C SER A 189 14.95 -0.82 5.93
N THR A 190 15.37 -1.02 7.16
CA THR A 190 15.14 -0.11 8.28
C THR A 190 16.26 0.92 8.47
N SER A 191 17.36 0.77 7.73
CA SER A 191 18.49 1.72 7.74
C SER A 191 18.33 2.74 6.61
N GLY A 192 18.87 3.93 6.75
CA GLY A 192 18.79 5.00 5.75
C GLY A 192 19.49 4.72 4.40
N GLU A 193 19.78 3.45 4.09
CA GLU A 193 20.44 3.00 2.86
C GLU A 193 19.48 2.98 1.66
N PRO A 194 20.00 2.94 0.43
CA PRO A 194 19.19 2.71 -0.75
C PRO A 194 18.35 1.43 -0.61
N GLY A 195 17.03 1.54 -0.79
CA GLY A 195 16.07 0.46 -0.49
C GLY A 195 15.22 0.74 0.76
N ASN A 196 15.54 1.75 1.53
CA ASN A 196 14.71 2.23 2.62
C ASN A 196 13.39 2.79 2.07
N TYR A 197 12.27 2.44 2.71
CA TYR A 197 10.95 2.96 2.39
C TYR A 197 10.93 4.50 2.31
N MET A 198 11.57 5.21 3.22
CA MET A 198 11.56 6.68 3.23
C MET A 198 12.15 7.31 1.96
N HIS A 199 13.15 6.67 1.35
CA HIS A 199 13.74 7.13 0.10
C HIS A 199 12.93 6.69 -1.12
N ASN A 200 12.20 5.57 -0.99
CA ASN A 200 11.49 4.91 -2.08
C ASN A 200 9.97 4.87 -1.85
N ALA A 201 9.45 5.64 -0.89
CA ALA A 201 8.02 5.66 -0.55
C ALA A 201 7.13 5.84 -1.78
N TRP A 202 7.57 6.65 -2.74
CA TRP A 202 6.86 6.85 -3.99
C TRP A 202 6.65 5.55 -4.78
N PHE A 203 7.63 4.64 -4.79
CA PHE A 203 7.54 3.36 -5.50
C PHE A 203 6.62 2.37 -4.78
N PHE A 204 6.73 2.32 -3.44
CA PHE A 204 5.85 1.49 -2.62
C PHE A 204 4.40 1.95 -2.74
N GLU A 205 4.14 3.23 -2.54
CA GLU A 205 2.79 3.79 -2.55
C GLU A 205 2.14 3.79 -3.93
N GLN A 206 2.92 4.06 -4.99
CA GLN A 206 2.42 3.94 -6.36
C GLN A 206 1.87 2.54 -6.64
N SER A 207 2.66 1.51 -6.32
CA SER A 207 2.24 0.13 -6.58
C SER A 207 1.05 -0.25 -5.73
N ALA A 208 1.06 0.07 -4.43
CA ALA A 208 -0.05 -0.25 -3.54
C ALA A 208 -1.34 0.44 -4.01
N THR A 209 -1.29 1.74 -4.34
CA THR A 209 -2.46 2.49 -4.84
C THR A 209 -2.95 1.97 -6.19
N TYR A 210 -2.04 1.65 -7.12
CA TYR A 210 -2.45 1.07 -8.39
C TYR A 210 -3.13 -0.29 -8.20
N MET A 211 -2.59 -1.13 -7.32
CA MET A 211 -3.11 -2.46 -7.06
C MET A 211 -4.48 -2.45 -6.38
N GLU A 212 -4.87 -1.40 -5.65
CA GLU A 212 -6.23 -1.26 -5.12
C GLU A 212 -7.30 -1.51 -6.19
N ASN A 213 -7.16 -0.83 -7.34
CA ASN A 213 -8.10 -0.96 -8.44
C ASN A 213 -7.97 -2.30 -9.19
N MET A 214 -6.75 -2.87 -9.22
CA MET A 214 -6.54 -4.18 -9.84
C MET A 214 -7.18 -5.33 -9.03
N ILE A 215 -7.26 -5.16 -7.72
CA ILE A 215 -7.87 -6.13 -6.80
C ILE A 215 -9.37 -5.88 -6.66
N PHE A 216 -9.75 -4.63 -6.46
CA PHE A 216 -11.14 -4.20 -6.33
C PHE A 216 -11.47 -3.11 -7.37
N PRO A 217 -11.84 -3.46 -8.59
CA PRO A 217 -12.06 -2.50 -9.68
C PRO A 217 -13.07 -1.39 -9.35
N ASN A 218 -14.02 -1.66 -8.46
CA ASN A 218 -15.04 -0.70 -8.05
C ASN A 218 -14.59 0.23 -6.91
N ALA A 219 -13.37 0.08 -6.39
CA ALA A 219 -12.86 0.95 -5.33
C ALA A 219 -12.67 2.39 -5.82
N ASN A 220 -12.25 2.57 -7.08
CA ASN A 220 -12.11 3.86 -7.77
C ASN A 220 -11.30 4.92 -7.00
N HIS A 221 -10.44 4.51 -6.05
CA HIS A 221 -9.75 5.44 -5.17
C HIS A 221 -8.77 6.35 -5.94
N LEU A 222 -7.95 5.78 -6.83
CA LEU A 222 -7.06 6.56 -7.69
C LEU A 222 -7.85 7.57 -8.55
N GLN A 223 -8.98 7.16 -9.13
CA GLN A 223 -9.85 8.04 -9.90
C GLN A 223 -10.35 9.22 -9.06
N LEU A 224 -10.80 8.95 -7.82
CA LEU A 224 -11.26 10.00 -6.91
C LEU A 224 -10.14 11.00 -6.56
N MET A 225 -8.91 10.51 -6.37
CA MET A 225 -7.76 11.38 -6.13
C MET A 225 -7.41 12.24 -7.34
N LEU A 226 -7.54 11.71 -8.55
CA LEU A 226 -7.20 12.40 -9.80
C LEU A 226 -8.32 13.33 -10.30
N ASN A 227 -9.56 13.16 -9.84
CA ASN A 227 -10.68 14.04 -10.13
C ASN A 227 -10.63 15.35 -9.32
N ASN A 228 -9.89 15.41 -8.23
CA ASN A 228 -9.77 16.60 -7.42
C ASN A 228 -8.72 17.57 -7.98
N CYS A 229 -9.18 18.57 -8.74
CA CYS A 229 -8.32 19.56 -9.42
C CYS A 229 -7.66 20.59 -8.47
N SER A 230 -8.03 20.59 -7.18
CA SER A 230 -7.47 21.53 -6.20
C SER A 230 -6.27 20.99 -5.45
N VAL A 231 -5.86 19.75 -5.73
CA VAL A 231 -4.77 19.07 -5.03
C VAL A 231 -3.60 18.76 -5.96
N VAL A 232 -2.44 18.54 -5.38
CA VAL A 232 -1.21 18.20 -6.13
C VAL A 232 -1.31 16.76 -6.68
N THR A 233 -1.34 16.65 -8.01
CA THR A 233 -1.37 15.39 -8.76
C THR A 233 -0.46 15.50 -9.98
N PRO A 234 -0.14 14.40 -10.68
CA PRO A 234 0.56 14.46 -11.97
C PRO A 234 -0.18 15.25 -13.05
N LEU A 235 -1.48 15.52 -12.87
CA LEU A 235 -2.30 16.31 -13.81
C LEU A 235 -2.27 17.80 -13.49
N THR A 236 -2.33 18.16 -12.22
CA THR A 236 -2.32 19.56 -11.77
C THR A 236 -0.90 20.13 -11.68
N TYR A 237 0.11 19.28 -11.49
CA TYR A 237 1.54 19.63 -11.44
C TYR A 237 2.34 18.71 -12.38
N PRO A 238 2.16 18.82 -13.70
CA PRO A 238 2.78 17.92 -14.68
C PRO A 238 4.30 18.04 -14.76
N ASN A 239 4.88 19.08 -14.19
CA ASN A 239 6.33 19.30 -14.08
C ASN A 239 6.98 18.57 -12.88
N TYR A 240 6.20 17.98 -11.98
CA TYR A 240 6.77 17.16 -10.92
C TYR A 240 7.17 15.79 -11.46
N SER A 241 8.34 15.31 -11.03
CA SER A 241 8.80 13.96 -11.35
C SER A 241 7.94 12.90 -10.65
N ILE A 242 7.98 11.66 -11.14
CA ILE A 242 7.20 10.57 -10.54
C ILE A 242 7.65 10.23 -9.13
N ASP A 243 8.89 10.51 -8.79
CA ASP A 243 9.51 10.31 -7.48
C ASP A 243 9.41 11.55 -6.56
N TYR A 244 8.56 12.51 -6.91
CA TYR A 244 8.40 13.73 -6.10
C TYR A 244 7.93 13.39 -4.68
N PRO A 245 8.69 13.79 -3.62
CA PRO A 245 8.54 13.23 -2.27
C PRO A 245 7.47 13.92 -1.41
N SER A 246 6.58 14.70 -1.99
CA SER A 246 5.58 15.46 -1.22
C SER A 246 4.44 14.56 -0.75
N SER A 247 4.30 14.46 0.54
CA SER A 247 3.20 13.87 1.33
C SER A 247 2.30 12.83 0.63
N ILE A 248 1.30 13.26 -0.11
CA ILE A 248 0.31 12.39 -0.77
C ILE A 248 0.57 12.21 -2.28
N TYR A 249 1.55 12.89 -2.85
CA TYR A 249 1.88 12.75 -4.27
C TYR A 249 2.31 11.33 -4.66
N PRO A 250 3.08 10.58 -3.84
CA PRO A 250 3.39 9.17 -4.11
C PRO A 250 2.17 8.33 -4.48
N TYR A 251 1.07 8.45 -3.76
CA TYR A 251 -0.19 7.75 -4.04
C TYR A 251 -0.80 8.15 -5.38
N ARG A 252 -0.86 9.44 -5.65
CA ARG A 252 -1.46 10.00 -6.88
C ARG A 252 -0.60 9.74 -8.10
N SER A 253 0.70 9.60 -7.92
CA SER A 253 1.64 9.24 -8.98
C SER A 253 1.49 7.78 -9.45
N ALA A 254 0.63 6.98 -8.82
CA ALA A 254 0.14 5.70 -9.32
C ALA A 254 -0.46 5.78 -10.75
N LEU A 255 -0.83 6.98 -11.20
CA LEU A 255 -1.18 7.26 -12.60
C LEU A 255 -0.07 6.84 -13.58
N TRP A 256 1.20 6.89 -13.18
CA TRP A 256 2.32 6.39 -13.97
C TRP A 256 2.24 4.87 -14.17
N GLN A 257 1.98 4.11 -13.13
CA GLN A 257 1.84 2.65 -13.26
C GLN A 257 0.57 2.26 -14.05
N LYS A 258 -0.52 3.01 -13.87
CA LYS A 258 -1.72 2.86 -14.70
C LYS A 258 -1.42 3.11 -16.17
N PHE A 259 -0.66 4.16 -16.49
CA PHE A 259 -0.19 4.43 -17.85
C PHE A 259 0.60 3.26 -18.42
N LEU A 260 1.59 2.74 -17.69
CA LEU A 260 2.40 1.62 -18.17
C LEU A 260 1.54 0.41 -18.53
N VAL A 261 0.61 0.05 -17.64
CA VAL A 261 -0.26 -1.11 -17.90
C VAL A 261 -1.20 -0.87 -19.07
N GLU A 262 -1.84 0.28 -19.18
CA GLU A 262 -2.82 0.56 -20.24
C GLU A 262 -2.15 0.79 -21.59
N SER A 263 -0.99 1.46 -21.63
CA SER A 263 -0.27 1.73 -22.87
C SER A 263 0.48 0.52 -23.42
N LEU A 264 1.04 -0.32 -22.54
CA LEU A 264 1.79 -1.52 -22.95
C LEU A 264 0.90 -2.77 -23.05
N GLY A 265 -0.32 -2.73 -22.50
CA GLY A 265 -1.27 -3.83 -22.52
C GLY A 265 -0.91 -5.03 -21.65
N ASP A 266 0.04 -4.87 -20.71
CA ASP A 266 0.52 -5.95 -19.87
C ASP A 266 0.52 -5.55 -18.38
N SER A 267 -0.40 -6.13 -17.62
CA SER A 267 -0.49 -5.88 -16.18
C SER A 267 0.60 -6.57 -15.36
N SER A 268 1.33 -7.50 -15.92
CA SER A 268 2.43 -8.18 -15.22
C SER A 268 3.62 -7.26 -14.96
N ILE A 269 3.72 -6.15 -15.69
CA ILE A 269 4.83 -5.19 -15.54
C ILE A 269 4.99 -4.73 -14.09
N ILE A 270 3.90 -4.54 -13.35
CA ILE A 270 3.98 -4.10 -11.96
C ILE A 270 4.63 -5.17 -11.06
N ARG A 271 4.31 -6.43 -11.29
CA ARG A 271 4.94 -7.54 -10.57
C ARG A 271 6.42 -7.70 -10.96
N LEU A 272 6.75 -7.54 -12.24
CA LEU A 272 8.14 -7.57 -12.72
C LEU A 272 9.01 -6.50 -12.06
N LEU A 273 8.46 -5.29 -11.81
CA LEU A 273 9.18 -4.26 -11.04
C LEU A 273 9.62 -4.78 -9.67
N TRP A 274 8.73 -5.48 -8.96
CA TRP A 274 9.00 -6.00 -7.62
C TRP A 274 9.90 -7.24 -7.63
N GLU A 275 9.80 -8.10 -8.64
CA GLU A 275 10.69 -9.24 -8.81
C GLU A 275 12.14 -8.79 -9.07
N ASP A 276 12.34 -7.77 -9.91
CA ASP A 276 13.66 -7.18 -10.14
C ASP A 276 14.17 -6.45 -8.89
N TYR A 277 13.30 -5.68 -8.20
CA TYR A 277 13.62 -5.06 -6.92
C TYR A 277 14.13 -6.09 -5.92
N GLY A 278 13.41 -7.18 -5.71
CA GLY A 278 13.78 -8.24 -4.77
C GLY A 278 15.06 -8.96 -5.15
N THR A 279 15.30 -9.18 -6.44
CA THR A 279 16.52 -9.78 -6.95
C THR A 279 17.74 -8.90 -6.66
N ARG A 280 17.67 -7.61 -6.96
CA ARG A 280 18.75 -6.64 -6.68
C ARG A 280 18.98 -6.49 -5.18
N TYR A 281 17.92 -6.44 -4.40
CA TYR A 281 18.02 -6.34 -2.95
C TYR A 281 18.72 -7.58 -2.36
N ALA A 282 18.36 -8.78 -2.82
CA ALA A 282 18.94 -10.04 -2.36
C ALA A 282 20.43 -10.19 -2.74
N THR A 283 20.86 -9.59 -3.85
CA THR A 283 22.27 -9.62 -4.28
C THR A 283 23.13 -8.55 -3.61
N GLY A 284 22.51 -7.63 -2.83
CA GLY A 284 23.20 -6.51 -2.22
C GLY A 284 23.53 -5.38 -3.19
N ASP A 285 22.97 -5.40 -4.38
CA ASP A 285 23.15 -4.31 -5.36
C ASP A 285 22.41 -3.05 -4.86
N PRO A 286 22.93 -1.85 -5.14
CA PRO A 286 22.19 -0.63 -4.88
C PRO A 286 20.88 -0.64 -5.65
N VAL A 287 19.75 -0.55 -4.92
CA VAL A 287 18.44 -0.59 -5.52
C VAL A 287 18.11 0.78 -6.11
N SER A 288 18.37 0.94 -7.40
CA SER A 288 17.97 2.10 -8.18
C SER A 288 16.67 1.78 -8.92
N LEU A 289 15.65 2.60 -8.71
CA LEU A 289 14.30 2.30 -9.20
C LEU A 289 14.12 2.61 -10.69
N PHE A 290 14.83 3.59 -11.26
CA PHE A 290 14.71 3.91 -12.68
C PHE A 290 15.25 2.79 -13.59
N PRO A 291 16.39 2.14 -13.31
CA PRO A 291 16.78 0.92 -14.02
C PRO A 291 15.76 -0.20 -13.94
N ILE A 292 15.11 -0.41 -12.78
CA ILE A 292 14.04 -1.41 -12.62
C ILE A 292 12.88 -1.13 -13.58
N TYR A 293 12.42 0.12 -13.68
CA TYR A 293 11.41 0.50 -14.68
C TYR A 293 11.89 0.28 -16.11
N SER A 294 13.15 0.63 -16.40
CA SER A 294 13.73 0.40 -17.74
C SER A 294 13.73 -1.08 -18.11
N ASP A 295 14.17 -1.93 -17.19
CA ASP A 295 14.29 -3.38 -17.45
C ASP A 295 12.90 -4.03 -17.56
N ALA A 296 11.93 -3.62 -16.74
CA ALA A 296 10.55 -4.11 -16.84
C ALA A 296 9.91 -3.69 -18.19
N ILE A 297 10.05 -2.43 -18.61
CA ILE A 297 9.53 -1.94 -19.90
C ILE A 297 10.19 -2.71 -21.05
N ASN A 298 11.51 -2.84 -21.03
CA ASN A 298 12.25 -3.59 -22.05
C ASN A 298 11.79 -5.05 -22.13
N SER A 299 11.53 -5.68 -21.00
CA SER A 299 11.08 -7.06 -20.92
C SER A 299 9.72 -7.27 -21.59
N VAL A 300 8.74 -6.42 -21.30
CA VAL A 300 7.37 -6.57 -21.85
C VAL A 300 7.25 -6.07 -23.28
N THR A 301 8.18 -5.21 -23.75
CA THR A 301 8.17 -4.66 -25.11
C THR A 301 9.22 -5.26 -26.05
N ASN A 302 9.95 -6.29 -25.61
CA ASN A 302 11.08 -6.87 -26.35
C ASN A 302 12.13 -5.82 -26.79
N ASN A 303 12.39 -4.83 -25.94
CA ASN A 303 13.29 -3.69 -26.18
C ASN A 303 12.83 -2.72 -27.29
N GLU A 304 11.56 -2.72 -27.65
CA GLU A 304 11.04 -1.81 -28.68
C GLU A 304 10.79 -0.39 -28.12
N ILE A 305 10.52 -0.27 -26.81
CA ILE A 305 10.18 1.01 -26.15
C ILE A 305 11.16 1.25 -25.00
N SER A 306 11.77 2.44 -24.97
CA SER A 306 12.62 2.85 -23.86
C SER A 306 11.82 3.50 -22.73
N LEU A 307 12.39 3.56 -21.51
CA LEU A 307 11.83 4.33 -20.40
C LEU A 307 11.65 5.81 -20.81
N SER A 308 12.61 6.39 -21.55
CA SER A 308 12.51 7.78 -22.02
C SER A 308 11.33 7.99 -22.98
N ASP A 309 11.07 7.04 -23.87
CA ASP A 309 9.93 7.13 -24.79
C ASP A 309 8.60 6.92 -24.06
N SER A 310 8.56 6.02 -23.10
CA SER A 310 7.40 5.87 -22.22
C SER A 310 7.08 7.16 -21.43
N TYR A 311 8.10 7.90 -20.99
CA TYR A 311 7.90 9.19 -20.32
C TYR A 311 7.32 10.27 -21.24
N LYS A 312 7.79 10.33 -22.50
CA LYS A 312 7.24 11.25 -23.51
C LYS A 312 5.77 10.92 -23.78
N GLU A 313 5.48 9.65 -23.97
CA GLU A 313 4.12 9.17 -24.22
C GLU A 313 3.22 9.41 -23.01
N TYR A 314 3.70 9.18 -21.78
CA TYR A 314 2.97 9.52 -20.56
C TYR A 314 2.59 11.00 -20.48
N ALA A 315 3.44 11.90 -20.94
CA ALA A 315 3.12 13.33 -21.00
C ALA A 315 1.97 13.61 -21.97
N VAL A 316 1.92 12.91 -23.12
CA VAL A 316 0.81 12.97 -24.08
C VAL A 316 -0.48 12.44 -23.45
N TRP A 317 -0.44 11.28 -22.78
CA TRP A 317 -1.60 10.70 -22.12
C TRP A 317 -2.19 11.62 -21.06
N ARG A 318 -1.33 12.26 -20.25
CA ARG A 318 -1.78 13.23 -19.25
C ARG A 318 -2.44 14.47 -19.87
N TYR A 319 -1.99 14.90 -21.06
CA TYR A 319 -2.61 16.04 -21.75
C TYR A 319 -4.07 15.74 -22.11
N PHE A 320 -4.36 14.53 -22.57
CA PHE A 320 -5.69 14.12 -22.98
C PHE A 320 -6.54 13.60 -21.81
N THR A 321 -6.70 14.43 -20.76
CA THR A 321 -7.56 14.15 -19.60
C THR A 321 -8.61 15.24 -19.42
N GLY A 322 -9.68 14.94 -18.67
CA GLY A 322 -10.79 15.84 -18.41
C GLY A 322 -11.46 16.33 -19.71
N ASP A 323 -11.60 17.63 -19.87
CA ASP A 323 -12.24 18.25 -21.05
C ASP A 323 -11.51 17.97 -22.38
N ARG A 324 -10.27 17.51 -22.33
CA ARG A 324 -9.49 17.14 -23.52
C ARG A 324 -9.49 15.64 -23.80
N SER A 325 -10.21 14.86 -22.99
CA SER A 325 -10.28 13.41 -23.18
C SER A 325 -10.88 13.04 -24.55
N ILE A 326 -10.34 11.97 -25.14
CA ILE A 326 -10.83 11.40 -26.39
C ILE A 326 -11.37 10.01 -26.07
N ASN A 327 -12.62 9.77 -26.38
CA ASN A 327 -13.26 8.51 -26.04
C ASN A 327 -12.59 7.31 -26.74
N GLY A 328 -12.16 6.35 -25.94
CA GLY A 328 -11.49 5.13 -26.41
C GLY A 328 -10.00 5.31 -26.73
N GLU A 329 -9.43 6.48 -26.45
CA GLU A 329 -7.99 6.75 -26.55
C GLU A 329 -7.41 7.11 -25.18
N TYR A 330 -6.11 6.87 -24.99
CA TYR A 330 -5.38 7.17 -23.76
C TYR A 330 -5.95 6.42 -22.53
N PHE A 331 -6.03 7.08 -21.35
CA PHE A 331 -6.55 6.44 -20.14
C PHE A 331 -8.02 6.08 -20.27
N ASN A 332 -8.39 4.87 -19.85
CA ASN A 332 -9.77 4.38 -19.92
C ASN A 332 -10.78 5.30 -19.21
N GLU A 333 -10.37 5.96 -18.10
CA GLU A 333 -11.23 6.89 -17.36
C GLU A 333 -10.81 8.35 -17.53
N ALA A 334 -10.12 8.70 -18.62
CA ALA A 334 -9.57 10.04 -18.86
C ALA A 334 -10.58 11.18 -18.68
N ASN A 335 -11.83 10.94 -19.04
CA ASN A 335 -12.94 11.90 -18.91
C ASN A 335 -13.36 12.17 -17.46
N ASN A 336 -12.98 11.29 -16.52
CA ASN A 336 -13.28 11.42 -15.10
C ASN A 336 -12.16 12.11 -14.32
N TYR A 337 -11.04 12.40 -14.96
CA TYR A 337 -9.90 13.06 -14.34
C TYR A 337 -9.96 14.56 -14.49
N CYS A 338 -9.15 15.26 -13.70
CA CYS A 338 -8.91 16.69 -13.94
C CYS A 338 -8.29 16.91 -15.31
N THR A 339 -8.69 17.97 -15.99
CA THR A 339 -7.98 18.49 -17.15
C THR A 339 -6.57 18.87 -16.74
N SER A 340 -5.56 18.26 -17.36
CA SER A 340 -4.16 18.50 -17.01
C SER A 340 -3.78 19.96 -17.20
N THR A 341 -3.03 20.52 -16.25
CA THR A 341 -2.49 21.86 -16.33
C THR A 341 -1.41 21.93 -17.40
N ILE A 342 -1.46 22.94 -18.27
CA ILE A 342 -0.36 23.26 -19.19
C ILE A 342 0.52 24.29 -18.48
N LYS A 343 1.77 23.93 -18.22
CA LYS A 343 2.77 24.88 -17.71
C LYS A 343 3.62 25.34 -18.87
N SER A 344 3.57 26.66 -19.10
CA SER A 344 4.36 27.34 -20.14
C SER A 344 5.70 27.83 -19.59
N ASP A 345 6.36 27.03 -18.74
CA ASP A 345 7.62 27.46 -18.15
C ASP A 345 8.78 27.25 -19.14
N TYR A 346 8.83 28.20 -20.10
CA TYR A 346 10.07 28.62 -20.73
C TYR A 346 10.29 30.08 -20.33
N GLU A 347 10.73 30.30 -19.09
CA GLU A 347 11.47 31.51 -18.71
C GLU A 347 12.86 31.12 -18.23
#